data_725bdb58d0ca8b7e6701590de855bb2d
#
_entry.id   725bdb58d0ca8b7e6701590de855bb2d
#
_cell.length_a   1.000
_cell.length_b   1.000
_cell.length_c   1.000
_cell.angle_alpha   90.00
_cell.angle_beta   90.00
_cell.angle_gamma   90.00
#
_symmetry.space_group_name_H-M   'P 1'
#
loop_
_entity.id
_entity.type
_entity.pdbx_description
1 polymer ?
#
loop_
_entity_poly.entity_id
_entity_poly.type
_entity_poly.pdbx_seq_one_letter_code
_entity_poly.pdbx_strand_id
1 'polypeptide(L)'
;MEKRNPTPAASVKRMNITLSQCFIAVDDHDKALAFYRDVLGLEVRNDVGFEGMRWVTVGAPSQPDVDIVLEPPLAHPNAAPADKEAMAELLAKGLLRGVIFATDDCDATFERIRAAGGEVLQEPIDQPYGVRDCAFRDPSGNMLRFSQPRGQ
;
A
#
# COMPACT_ATOMS: atom_id res chain seq x y z
N MET A 1 13.16 12.50 30.39
CA MET A 1 14.14 13.04 29.44
C MET A 1 13.45 13.88 28.40
N GLU A 2 13.85 15.09 28.28
CA GLU A 2 13.20 16.01 27.37
C GLU A 2 13.60 15.74 25.94
N LYS A 3 12.57 15.61 25.08
CA LYS A 3 12.77 15.38 23.68
C LYS A 3 13.17 16.69 23.01
N ARG A 4 14.40 16.80 22.58
CA ARG A 4 14.86 18.01 21.93
C ARG A 4 14.44 17.98 20.47
N ASN A 5 13.59 18.91 20.06
CA ASN A 5 13.29 19.11 18.65
C ASN A 5 14.50 19.75 17.98
N PRO A 6 14.90 19.25 16.83
CA PRO A 6 15.99 19.90 16.10
C PRO A 6 15.61 21.33 15.74
N THR A 7 16.49 22.26 16.04
CA THR A 7 16.29 23.64 15.63
C THR A 7 16.57 23.74 14.14
N PRO A 8 15.60 24.22 13.32
CA PRO A 8 15.86 24.39 11.90
C PRO A 8 17.02 25.37 11.70
N ALA A 9 17.89 25.05 10.76
CA ALA A 9 18.91 26.00 10.37
C ALA A 9 18.24 27.28 9.86
N ALA A 10 18.74 28.44 10.28
CA ALA A 10 18.13 29.72 9.92
C ALA A 10 18.02 29.95 8.41
N SER A 11 18.91 29.31 7.64
CA SER A 11 18.95 29.42 6.18
C SER A 11 18.02 28.43 5.47
N VAL A 12 17.43 27.45 6.17
CA VAL A 12 16.60 26.43 5.56
C VAL A 12 15.19 26.95 5.40
N LYS A 13 14.75 27.11 4.16
CA LYS A 13 13.35 27.38 3.86
C LYS A 13 12.59 26.07 3.81
N ARG A 14 11.40 26.06 4.39
CA ARG A 14 10.52 24.93 4.25
C ARG A 14 10.01 24.88 2.82
N MET A 15 10.12 23.72 2.21
CA MET A 15 9.51 23.46 0.92
C MET A 15 8.04 23.14 1.13
N ASN A 16 7.20 23.57 0.22
CA ASN A 16 5.79 23.21 0.21
C ASN A 16 5.61 21.94 -0.62
N ILE A 17 5.96 20.82 -0.02
CA ILE A 17 5.84 19.50 -0.67
C ILE A 17 4.85 18.62 0.07
N THR A 18 4.14 17.79 -0.70
CA THR A 18 3.19 16.81 -0.18
C THR A 18 3.37 15.49 -0.91
N LEU A 19 2.94 14.40 -0.29
CA LEU A 19 2.91 13.12 -0.98
C LEU A 19 1.81 13.15 -2.04
N SER A 20 2.16 12.87 -3.27
CA SER A 20 1.21 12.83 -4.38
C SER A 20 0.88 11.40 -4.79
N GLN A 21 1.90 10.57 -4.98
CA GLN A 21 1.73 9.18 -5.41
C GLN A 21 2.73 8.27 -4.72
N CYS A 22 2.32 7.03 -4.52
CA CYS A 22 3.20 5.95 -4.09
C CYS A 22 2.91 4.73 -4.95
N PHE A 23 3.73 3.68 -4.85
CA PHE A 23 3.66 2.56 -5.77
C PHE A 23 3.46 1.25 -5.02
N ILE A 24 2.63 0.37 -5.59
CA ILE A 24 2.53 -1.02 -5.16
C ILE A 24 2.78 -1.88 -6.39
N ALA A 25 3.73 -2.80 -6.30
CA ALA A 25 4.01 -3.75 -7.36
C ALA A 25 2.89 -4.79 -7.46
N VAL A 26 2.37 -5.01 -8.67
CA VAL A 26 1.33 -6.01 -8.90
C VAL A 26 1.69 -6.84 -10.12
N ASP A 27 1.34 -8.12 -10.10
CA ASP A 27 1.59 -9.02 -11.22
C ASP A 27 0.44 -9.02 -12.24
N ASP A 28 -0.76 -8.63 -11.81
CA ASP A 28 -1.95 -8.64 -12.64
C ASP A 28 -2.87 -7.50 -12.20
N HIS A 29 -3.12 -6.56 -13.10
CA HIS A 29 -3.94 -5.39 -12.79
C HIS A 29 -5.39 -5.74 -12.46
N ASP A 30 -5.98 -6.70 -13.15
CA ASP A 30 -7.38 -7.07 -12.92
C ASP A 30 -7.56 -7.74 -11.57
N LYS A 31 -6.64 -8.61 -11.18
CA LYS A 31 -6.65 -9.22 -9.84
C LYS A 31 -6.42 -8.18 -8.76
N ALA A 32 -5.52 -7.22 -9.03
CA ALA A 32 -5.26 -6.13 -8.11
C ALA A 32 -6.51 -5.28 -7.90
N LEU A 33 -7.21 -4.92 -8.97
CA LEU A 33 -8.45 -4.14 -8.88
C LEU A 33 -9.56 -4.90 -8.16
N ALA A 34 -9.66 -6.20 -8.38
CA ALA A 34 -10.63 -7.02 -7.65
C ALA A 34 -10.39 -6.96 -6.14
N PHE A 35 -9.15 -6.81 -5.72
CA PHE A 35 -8.81 -6.68 -4.31
C PHE A 35 -8.90 -5.22 -3.83
N TYR A 36 -8.15 -4.32 -4.44
CA TYR A 36 -8.06 -2.93 -3.96
C TYR A 36 -9.35 -2.15 -4.15
N ARG A 37 -10.02 -2.32 -5.26
CA ARG A 37 -11.30 -1.67 -5.54
C ARG A 37 -12.47 -2.40 -4.88
N ASP A 38 -12.61 -3.70 -5.17
CA ASP A 38 -13.84 -4.43 -4.82
C ASP A 38 -13.85 -4.90 -3.37
N VAL A 39 -12.72 -5.30 -2.81
CA VAL A 39 -12.64 -5.74 -1.41
C VAL A 39 -12.37 -4.58 -0.48
N LEU A 40 -11.33 -3.78 -0.75
CA LEU A 40 -10.95 -2.67 0.13
C LEU A 40 -11.80 -1.42 -0.07
N GLY A 41 -12.46 -1.26 -1.21
CA GLY A 41 -13.29 -0.09 -1.48
C GLY A 41 -12.54 1.15 -1.91
N LEU A 42 -11.31 0.98 -2.42
CA LEU A 42 -10.59 2.12 -2.98
C LEU A 42 -11.20 2.53 -4.31
N GLU A 43 -11.07 3.80 -4.65
CA GLU A 43 -11.54 4.33 -5.94
C GLU A 43 -10.47 4.16 -7.01
N VAL A 44 -10.89 3.78 -8.22
CA VAL A 44 -10.02 3.87 -9.38
C VAL A 44 -9.96 5.33 -9.81
N ARG A 45 -8.74 5.88 -9.85
CA ARG A 45 -8.50 7.25 -10.27
C ARG A 45 -8.13 7.33 -11.75
N ASN A 46 -7.35 6.38 -12.22
CA ASN A 46 -6.99 6.22 -13.63
C ASN A 46 -6.92 4.75 -13.98
N ASP A 47 -7.35 4.42 -15.19
CA ASP A 47 -7.16 3.09 -15.78
C ASP A 47 -7.13 3.28 -17.29
N VAL A 48 -5.94 3.54 -17.82
CA VAL A 48 -5.76 3.86 -19.24
C VAL A 48 -4.62 3.03 -19.83
N GLY A 49 -4.80 2.60 -21.07
CA GLY A 49 -3.78 1.92 -21.83
C GLY A 49 -3.00 2.91 -22.70
N PHE A 50 -1.71 2.71 -22.83
CA PHE A 50 -0.85 3.54 -23.64
C PHE A 50 0.36 2.73 -24.12
N GLU A 51 0.49 2.57 -25.41
CA GLU A 51 1.64 1.88 -26.05
C GLU A 51 1.95 0.50 -25.43
N GLY A 52 0.91 -0.33 -25.25
CA GLY A 52 1.07 -1.66 -24.67
C GLY A 52 1.25 -1.66 -23.16
N MET A 53 1.22 -0.51 -22.52
CA MET A 53 1.29 -0.36 -21.06
C MET A 53 -0.09 0.01 -20.54
N ARG A 54 -0.30 -0.29 -19.27
CA ARG A 54 -1.54 0.07 -18.59
C ARG A 54 -1.21 0.89 -17.35
N TRP A 55 -1.78 2.08 -17.26
CA TRP A 55 -1.61 2.97 -16.13
C TRP A 55 -2.84 2.88 -15.25
N VAL A 56 -2.66 2.34 -14.04
CA VAL A 56 -3.76 2.17 -13.09
C VAL A 56 -3.40 2.83 -11.77
N THR A 57 -4.27 3.72 -11.32
CA THR A 57 -4.12 4.32 -9.99
C THR A 57 -5.42 4.17 -9.21
N VAL A 58 -5.26 3.96 -7.92
CA VAL A 58 -6.37 3.87 -6.97
C VAL A 58 -6.09 4.77 -5.78
N GLY A 59 -7.12 5.08 -5.00
CA GLY A 59 -6.94 5.89 -3.81
C GLY A 59 -8.12 5.78 -2.87
N ALA A 60 -7.89 6.13 -1.61
CA ALA A 60 -8.95 6.15 -0.61
C ALA A 60 -9.89 7.32 -0.87
N PRO A 61 -11.22 7.10 -0.84
CA PRO A 61 -12.18 8.21 -1.03
C PRO A 61 -11.96 9.38 -0.06
N SER A 62 -11.54 9.08 1.16
CA SER A 62 -11.26 10.11 2.18
C SER A 62 -9.90 10.78 2.00
N GLN A 63 -9.12 10.38 1.01
CA GLN A 63 -7.76 10.87 0.79
C GLN A 63 -7.57 11.22 -0.69
N PRO A 64 -8.28 12.25 -1.19
CA PRO A 64 -8.36 12.52 -2.63
C PRO A 64 -7.06 12.97 -3.27
N ASP A 65 -6.08 13.43 -2.48
CA ASP A 65 -4.84 13.98 -3.00
C ASP A 65 -3.70 12.97 -3.11
N VAL A 66 -3.93 11.73 -2.68
CA VAL A 66 -2.90 10.68 -2.73
C VAL A 66 -3.40 9.52 -3.58
N ASP A 67 -2.60 9.17 -4.58
CA ASP A 67 -2.87 8.04 -5.46
C ASP A 67 -1.86 6.92 -5.22
N ILE A 68 -2.32 5.69 -5.33
CA ILE A 68 -1.47 4.51 -5.35
C ILE A 68 -1.38 4.02 -6.78
N VAL A 69 -0.18 3.97 -7.32
CA VAL A 69 0.07 3.46 -8.67
C VAL A 69 0.27 1.95 -8.57
N LEU A 70 -0.56 1.20 -9.28
CA LEU A 70 -0.43 -0.25 -9.38
C LEU A 70 0.34 -0.56 -10.66
N GLU A 71 1.57 -1.06 -10.53
CA GLU A 71 2.40 -1.31 -11.68
C GLU A 71 3.17 -2.62 -11.57
N PRO A 72 3.62 -3.19 -12.71
CA PRO A 72 4.42 -4.41 -12.68
C PRO A 72 5.67 -4.24 -11.84
N PRO A 73 6.18 -5.32 -11.21
CA PRO A 73 7.41 -5.25 -10.46
C PRO A 73 8.55 -4.70 -11.31
N LEU A 74 9.27 -3.74 -10.76
CA LEU A 74 10.42 -3.13 -11.42
C LEU A 74 10.10 -2.59 -12.82
N ALA A 75 9.06 -1.78 -12.93
CA ALA A 75 8.68 -1.09 -14.16
C ALA A 75 9.65 0.07 -14.43
N HIS A 76 10.92 -0.23 -14.59
CA HIS A 76 11.97 0.74 -14.76
C HIS A 76 12.57 0.58 -16.16
N PRO A 77 12.77 1.68 -16.93
CA PRO A 77 13.24 1.59 -18.30
C PRO A 77 14.63 0.97 -18.46
N ASN A 78 15.45 1.05 -17.41
CA ASN A 78 16.82 0.49 -17.45
C ASN A 78 16.93 -0.90 -16.85
N ALA A 79 15.80 -1.51 -16.43
CA ALA A 79 15.84 -2.83 -15.86
C ALA A 79 16.05 -3.89 -16.96
N ALA A 80 17.02 -4.78 -16.73
CA ALA A 80 17.22 -5.93 -17.59
C ALA A 80 16.10 -6.97 -17.36
N PRO A 81 15.84 -7.86 -18.34
CA PRO A 81 14.85 -8.93 -18.13
C PRO A 81 15.13 -9.78 -16.88
N ALA A 82 16.40 -10.05 -16.57
CA ALA A 82 16.76 -10.81 -15.37
C ALA A 82 16.39 -10.06 -14.08
N ASP A 83 16.49 -8.72 -14.08
CA ASP A 83 16.12 -7.92 -12.92
C ASP A 83 14.61 -7.96 -12.69
N LYS A 84 13.83 -7.85 -13.75
CA LYS A 84 12.38 -7.92 -13.69
C LYS A 84 11.92 -9.29 -13.19
N GLU A 85 12.55 -10.35 -13.67
CA GLU A 85 12.25 -11.71 -13.24
C GLU A 85 12.57 -11.92 -11.77
N ALA A 86 13.71 -11.39 -11.30
CA ALA A 86 14.10 -11.48 -9.90
C ALA A 86 13.10 -10.77 -8.99
N MET A 87 12.67 -9.58 -9.38
CA MET A 87 11.67 -8.83 -8.60
C MET A 87 10.32 -9.52 -8.60
N ALA A 88 9.89 -10.07 -9.72
CA ALA A 88 8.64 -10.82 -9.80
C ALA A 88 8.68 -12.04 -8.89
N GLU A 89 9.82 -12.73 -8.81
CA GLU A 89 10.00 -13.87 -7.93
C GLU A 89 9.94 -13.45 -6.46
N LEU A 90 10.62 -12.37 -6.08
CA LEU A 90 10.56 -11.85 -4.71
C LEU A 90 9.15 -11.47 -4.31
N LEU A 91 8.40 -10.83 -5.21
CA LEU A 91 7.00 -10.48 -4.98
C LEU A 91 6.18 -11.75 -4.76
N ALA A 92 6.29 -12.73 -5.65
CA ALA A 92 5.54 -13.99 -5.54
C ALA A 92 5.85 -14.74 -4.25
N LYS A 93 7.07 -14.66 -3.75
CA LYS A 93 7.47 -15.26 -2.47
C LYS A 93 6.93 -14.49 -1.26
N GLY A 94 6.36 -13.32 -1.46
CA GLY A 94 5.84 -12.52 -0.37
C GLY A 94 6.90 -11.79 0.43
N LEU A 95 8.04 -11.49 -0.17
CA LEU A 95 9.16 -10.84 0.50
C LEU A 95 9.14 -9.32 0.36
N LEU A 96 8.21 -8.78 -0.42
CA LEU A 96 8.07 -7.35 -0.59
C LEU A 96 6.95 -6.82 0.29
N ARG A 97 7.10 -5.60 0.75
CA ARG A 97 6.09 -4.92 1.53
C ARG A 97 5.24 -4.03 0.63
N GLY A 98 3.96 -3.94 0.96
CA GLY A 98 3.09 -2.93 0.39
C GLY A 98 3.02 -1.72 1.31
N VAL A 99 1.81 -1.36 1.72
CA VAL A 99 1.55 -0.17 2.53
C VAL A 99 0.86 -0.53 3.84
N ILE A 100 0.82 0.43 4.75
CA ILE A 100 0.01 0.36 5.95
C ILE A 100 -1.17 1.30 5.75
N PHE A 101 -2.39 0.74 5.78
CA PHE A 101 -3.61 1.52 5.75
C PHE A 101 -4.08 1.81 7.17
N ALA A 102 -4.61 2.99 7.40
CA ALA A 102 -5.30 3.30 8.64
C ALA A 102 -6.77 2.87 8.54
N THR A 103 -7.30 2.34 9.62
CA THR A 103 -8.71 2.01 9.72
C THR A 103 -9.23 2.44 11.10
N ASP A 104 -10.51 2.78 11.18
CA ASP A 104 -11.14 3.10 12.46
C ASP A 104 -11.75 1.86 13.15
N ASP A 105 -11.76 0.72 12.47
CA ASP A 105 -12.25 -0.55 13.02
C ASP A 105 -11.45 -1.72 12.44
N CYS A 106 -10.41 -2.11 13.14
CA CYS A 106 -9.52 -3.18 12.72
C CYS A 106 -10.24 -4.52 12.59
N ASP A 107 -11.10 -4.85 13.56
CA ASP A 107 -11.80 -6.14 13.55
C ASP A 107 -12.78 -6.24 12.39
N ALA A 108 -13.54 -5.18 12.09
CA ALA A 108 -14.47 -5.16 10.97
C ALA A 108 -13.74 -5.22 9.64
N THR A 109 -12.62 -4.50 9.51
CA THR A 109 -11.77 -4.54 8.32
C THR A 109 -11.24 -5.95 8.10
N PHE A 110 -10.73 -6.56 9.17
CA PHE A 110 -10.21 -7.93 9.11
C PHE A 110 -11.27 -8.91 8.62
N GLU A 111 -12.47 -8.89 9.21
CA GLU A 111 -13.54 -9.80 8.83
C GLU A 111 -13.99 -9.63 7.39
N ARG A 112 -14.04 -8.39 6.91
CA ARG A 112 -14.42 -8.12 5.53
C ARG A 112 -13.43 -8.73 4.54
N ILE A 113 -12.13 -8.53 4.78
CA ILE A 113 -11.09 -9.04 3.89
C ILE A 113 -11.01 -10.56 3.97
N ARG A 114 -11.09 -11.11 5.17
CA ARG A 114 -11.07 -12.56 5.38
C ARG A 114 -12.24 -13.23 4.66
N ALA A 115 -13.44 -12.67 4.80
CA ALA A 115 -14.64 -13.22 4.16
C ALA A 115 -14.56 -13.19 2.63
N ALA A 116 -13.83 -12.24 2.08
CA ALA A 116 -13.59 -12.14 0.64
C ALA A 116 -12.46 -13.04 0.14
N GLY A 117 -11.87 -13.85 1.03
CA GLY A 117 -10.82 -14.81 0.67
C GLY A 117 -9.40 -14.28 0.79
N GLY A 118 -9.19 -13.13 1.44
CA GLY A 118 -7.85 -12.60 1.67
C GLY A 118 -6.97 -13.53 2.49
N GLU A 119 -5.71 -13.60 2.12
CA GLU A 119 -4.74 -14.45 2.84
C GLU A 119 -4.31 -13.76 4.13
N VAL A 120 -4.66 -14.36 5.28
CA VAL A 120 -4.36 -13.81 6.59
C VAL A 120 -2.90 -14.05 6.94
N LEU A 121 -2.17 -13.00 7.26
CA LEU A 121 -0.80 -13.09 7.79
C LEU A 121 -0.78 -12.89 9.30
N GLN A 122 -1.67 -12.03 9.81
CA GLN A 122 -1.76 -11.77 11.24
C GLN A 122 -3.20 -11.36 11.57
N GLU A 123 -3.79 -12.05 12.54
CA GLU A 123 -5.11 -11.66 13.07
C GLU A 123 -5.00 -10.38 13.88
N PRO A 124 -6.14 -9.68 14.14
CA PRO A 124 -6.09 -8.45 14.93
C PRO A 124 -5.48 -8.67 16.31
N ILE A 125 -4.48 -7.88 16.63
CA ILE A 125 -3.85 -7.86 17.94
C ILE A 125 -3.58 -6.43 18.38
N ASP A 126 -3.55 -6.24 19.69
CA ASP A 126 -3.15 -4.97 20.29
C ASP A 126 -1.63 -4.93 20.38
N GLN A 127 -1.02 -4.03 19.64
CA GLN A 127 0.42 -3.88 19.65
C GLN A 127 0.85 -3.03 20.86
N PRO A 128 2.03 -3.30 21.42
CA PRO A 128 2.51 -2.55 22.58
C PRO A 128 2.79 -1.06 22.30
N TYR A 129 2.84 -0.68 21.04
CA TYR A 129 3.12 0.72 20.66
C TYR A 129 1.85 1.52 20.34
N GLY A 130 0.68 1.06 20.78
CA GLY A 130 -0.51 1.90 20.79
C GLY A 130 -1.46 1.77 19.63
N VAL A 131 -1.37 0.69 18.87
CA VAL A 131 -2.31 0.41 17.77
C VAL A 131 -2.86 -1.00 17.89
N ARG A 132 -4.01 -1.23 17.29
CA ARG A 132 -4.54 -2.56 17.02
C ARG A 132 -4.42 -2.78 15.52
N ASP A 133 -3.74 -3.84 15.11
CA ASP A 133 -3.53 -4.06 13.70
C ASP A 133 -3.71 -5.52 13.28
N CYS A 134 -3.83 -5.72 11.97
CA CYS A 134 -3.85 -7.01 11.33
C CYS A 134 -3.09 -6.91 10.01
N ALA A 135 -2.78 -8.05 9.42
CA ALA A 135 -2.03 -8.08 8.17
C ALA A 135 -2.57 -9.14 7.22
N PHE A 136 -2.56 -8.81 5.95
CA PHE A 136 -2.96 -9.69 4.85
C PHE A 136 -1.92 -9.63 3.75
N ARG A 137 -1.93 -10.66 2.92
CA ARG A 137 -1.21 -10.64 1.66
C ARG A 137 -2.18 -10.27 0.55
N ASP A 138 -1.77 -9.35 -0.34
CA ASP A 138 -2.59 -9.05 -1.50
C ASP A 138 -2.46 -10.15 -2.56
N PRO A 139 -3.26 -10.14 -3.64
CA PRO A 139 -3.19 -11.20 -4.66
C PRO A 139 -1.83 -11.36 -5.35
N SER A 140 -1.02 -10.31 -5.37
CA SER A 140 0.31 -10.37 -5.98
C SER A 140 1.39 -10.88 -5.04
N GLY A 141 1.15 -10.82 -3.72
CA GLY A 141 2.09 -11.26 -2.71
C GLY A 141 2.55 -10.17 -1.74
N ASN A 142 2.13 -8.92 -1.90
CA ASN A 142 2.51 -7.84 -1.00
C ASN A 142 1.88 -8.00 0.36
N MET A 143 2.65 -7.73 1.42
CA MET A 143 2.09 -7.66 2.76
C MET A 143 1.47 -6.30 2.99
N LEU A 144 0.20 -6.30 3.36
CA LEU A 144 -0.55 -5.10 3.72
C LEU A 144 -0.91 -5.16 5.20
N ARG A 145 -0.81 -4.02 5.86
CA ARG A 145 -1.18 -3.91 7.26
C ARG A 145 -2.29 -2.88 7.40
N PHE A 146 -3.24 -3.18 8.30
CA PHE A 146 -4.36 -2.29 8.62
C PHE A 146 -4.27 -1.94 10.09
N SER A 147 -4.12 -0.67 10.38
CA SER A 147 -3.77 -0.19 11.71
C SER A 147 -4.83 0.76 12.24
N GLN A 148 -5.30 0.48 13.45
CA GLN A 148 -6.27 1.30 14.16
C GLN A 148 -5.59 1.92 15.37
N PRO A 149 -5.54 3.26 15.47
CA PRO A 149 -5.01 3.92 16.65
C PRO A 149 -5.85 3.55 17.89
N ARG A 150 -5.18 3.35 19.01
CA ARG A 150 -5.83 3.00 20.28
C ARG A 150 -5.61 4.07 21.32
N GLY A 151 -6.61 4.22 22.21
CA GLY A 151 -6.43 4.91 23.47
C GLY A 151 -6.13 6.40 23.37
N GLN A 152 -6.70 7.06 22.41
CA GLN A 152 -6.59 8.51 22.35
C GLN A 152 -7.63 9.17 23.23
#